data_c31236cda0e9b5ec1ef3b7b1cc9490f9
#
_entry.id   c31236cda0e9b5ec1ef3b7b1cc9490f9
#
_cell.length_a   1.000
_cell.length_b   1.000
_cell.length_c   1.000
_cell.angle_alpha   90.00
_cell.angle_beta   90.00
_cell.angle_gamma   90.00
#
_symmetry.space_group_name_H-M   'P 1'
#
loop_
_entity.id
_entity.type
_entity.pdbx_description
1 polymer ?
#
loop_
_entity_poly.entity_id
_entity_poly.type
_entity_poly.pdbx_seq_one_letter_code
_entity_poly.pdbx_strand_id
1 'polypeptide(L)'
;MAILCLAEDIKDLKARLGRIIVAYNFQGDPVTADDLQATGAMTALLKDAIKPNLIQTLEHTPALVHGGPFANIAHGCNSVRATRMALKLADITITEAGFGADL
;
A
#
# COMPACT_ATOMS: atom_id res chain seq x y z
N MET A 1 2.91 1.56 5.81
CA MET A 1 1.51 1.47 5.38
C MET A 1 1.25 2.18 4.06
N ALA A 2 1.49 3.47 3.91
CA ALA A 2 1.28 4.19 2.64
C ALA A 2 1.99 3.53 1.44
N ILE A 3 3.24 3.14 1.59
CA ILE A 3 4.00 2.44 0.55
C ILE A 3 3.30 1.13 0.12
N LEU A 4 2.82 0.35 1.09
CA LEU A 4 2.10 -0.90 0.81
C LEU A 4 0.81 -0.65 0.01
N CYS A 5 0.05 0.38 0.39
CA CYS A 5 -1.19 0.74 -0.29
C CYS A 5 -0.97 1.27 -1.71
N LEU A 6 0.15 1.94 -1.96
CA LEU A 6 0.48 2.52 -3.27
C LEU A 6 1.23 1.56 -4.20
N ALA A 7 1.77 0.45 -3.67
CA ALA A 7 2.52 -0.51 -4.45
C ALA A 7 1.62 -1.30 -5.42
N GLU A 8 2.07 -1.45 -6.65
CA GLU A 8 1.33 -2.18 -7.69
C GLU A 8 1.62 -3.68 -7.65
N ASP A 9 2.86 -4.04 -7.37
CA ASP A 9 3.31 -5.43 -7.24
C ASP A 9 4.49 -5.55 -6.26
N ILE A 10 5.01 -6.76 -6.09
CA ILE A 10 6.11 -7.03 -5.17
C ILE A 10 7.43 -6.35 -5.59
N LYS A 11 7.65 -6.15 -6.88
CA LYS A 11 8.85 -5.48 -7.40
C LYS A 11 8.78 -3.98 -7.12
N ASP A 12 7.62 -3.37 -7.39
CA ASP A 12 7.37 -1.97 -7.10
C ASP A 12 7.42 -1.72 -5.58
N LEU A 13 6.85 -2.63 -4.77
CA LEU A 13 6.96 -2.57 -3.31
C LEU A 13 8.42 -2.52 -2.87
N LYS A 14 9.25 -3.44 -3.38
CA LYS A 14 10.68 -3.50 -3.07
C LYS A 14 11.39 -2.19 -3.45
N ALA A 15 11.14 -1.68 -4.64
CA ALA A 15 11.74 -0.43 -5.11
C ALA A 15 11.33 0.77 -4.25
N ARG A 16 10.07 0.85 -3.83
CA ARG A 16 9.57 1.92 -2.95
C ARG A 16 10.17 1.83 -1.55
N LEU A 17 10.25 0.63 -0.98
CA LEU A 17 10.88 0.40 0.32
C LEU A 17 12.36 0.81 0.32
N GLY A 18 13.07 0.52 -0.77
CA GLY A 18 14.48 0.89 -0.92
C GLY A 18 14.73 2.40 -0.84
N ARG A 19 13.77 3.22 -1.25
CA ARG A 19 13.86 4.69 -1.23
C ARG A 19 13.55 5.33 0.11
N ILE A 20 13.18 4.57 1.13
CA ILE A 20 12.95 5.14 2.47
C ILE A 20 14.25 5.74 3.00
N ILE A 21 14.21 7.01 3.33
CA ILE A 21 15.34 7.70 3.99
C ILE A 21 15.29 7.32 5.46
N VAL A 22 16.35 6.70 5.96
CA VAL A 22 16.48 6.22 7.35
C VAL A 22 17.37 7.11 8.20
N ALA A 23 18.29 7.85 7.58
CA ALA A 23 19.22 8.73 8.25
C ALA A 23 19.84 9.73 7.26
N TYR A 24 20.67 10.61 7.75
CA TYR A 24 21.58 11.44 6.98
C TYR A 24 23.01 11.19 7.43
N ASN A 25 23.96 11.16 6.50
CA ASN A 25 25.37 11.03 6.81
C ASN A 25 25.93 12.36 7.36
N PHE A 26 27.19 12.37 7.78
CA PHE A 26 27.84 13.58 8.31
C PHE A 26 27.99 14.70 7.28
N GLN A 27 27.89 14.41 6.00
CA GLN A 27 27.91 15.38 4.90
C GLN A 27 26.52 15.94 4.60
N GLY A 28 25.46 15.37 5.21
CA GLY A 28 24.08 15.78 5.01
C GLY A 28 23.35 15.03 3.87
N ASP A 29 24.00 14.01 3.28
CA ASP A 29 23.35 13.19 2.24
C ASP A 29 22.40 12.16 2.86
N PRO A 30 21.27 11.86 2.21
CA PRO A 30 20.33 10.88 2.71
C PRO A 30 20.91 9.46 2.61
N VAL A 31 20.70 8.68 3.67
CA VAL A 31 20.97 7.24 3.73
C VAL A 31 19.63 6.51 3.61
N THR A 32 19.53 5.59 2.67
CA THR A 32 18.30 4.87 2.36
C THR A 32 18.28 3.47 2.95
N ALA A 33 17.08 2.83 2.95
CA ALA A 33 16.96 1.44 3.35
C ALA A 33 17.72 0.49 2.40
N ASP A 34 17.91 0.89 1.14
CA ASP A 34 18.68 0.12 0.17
C ASP A 34 20.19 0.18 0.48
N ASP A 35 20.71 1.34 0.89
CA ASP A 35 22.08 1.48 1.34
C ASP A 35 22.39 0.57 2.54
N LEU A 36 21.41 0.34 3.41
CA LEU A 36 21.51 -0.58 4.53
C LEU A 36 21.30 -2.06 4.15
N GLN A 37 21.01 -2.34 2.89
CA GLN A 37 20.66 -3.68 2.39
C GLN A 37 19.46 -4.33 3.12
N ALA A 38 18.57 -3.52 3.71
CA ALA A 38 17.41 -3.98 4.48
C ALA A 38 16.20 -4.31 3.60
N THR A 39 16.18 -3.83 2.37
CA THR A 39 15.02 -3.87 1.46
C THR A 39 14.51 -5.28 1.20
N GLY A 40 15.41 -6.26 1.09
CA GLY A 40 15.04 -7.66 0.88
C GLY A 40 14.24 -8.24 2.04
N ALA A 41 14.71 -8.03 3.27
CA ALA A 41 14.03 -8.49 4.48
C ALA A 41 12.67 -7.80 4.66
N MET A 42 12.60 -6.49 4.44
CA MET A 42 11.35 -5.73 4.50
C MET A 42 10.32 -6.24 3.49
N THR A 43 10.76 -6.53 2.26
CA THR A 43 9.89 -7.07 1.21
C THR A 43 9.39 -8.47 1.56
N ALA A 44 10.26 -9.33 2.13
CA ALA A 44 9.89 -10.68 2.55
C ALA A 44 8.82 -10.66 3.63
N LEU A 45 8.91 -9.75 4.60
CA LEU A 45 7.89 -9.58 5.65
C LEU A 45 6.54 -9.11 5.09
N LEU A 46 6.53 -8.36 4.01
CA LEU A 46 5.33 -7.78 3.42
C LEU A 46 4.77 -8.59 2.23
N LYS A 47 5.39 -9.71 1.87
CA LYS A 47 5.01 -10.47 0.67
C LYS A 47 3.57 -10.99 0.69
N ASP A 48 3.04 -11.32 1.86
CA ASP A 48 1.65 -11.74 2.02
C ASP A 48 0.72 -10.55 2.26
N ALA A 49 1.20 -9.53 2.96
CA ALA A 49 0.45 -8.31 3.20
C ALA A 49 0.09 -7.53 1.91
N ILE A 50 0.82 -7.72 0.82
CA ILE A 50 0.52 -7.08 -0.47
C ILE A 50 -0.69 -7.70 -1.19
N LYS A 51 -1.20 -8.83 -0.71
CA LYS A 51 -2.38 -9.49 -1.27
C LYS A 51 -3.64 -8.91 -0.66
N PRO A 52 -4.58 -8.37 -1.45
CA PRO A 52 -5.87 -7.94 -0.92
C PRO A 52 -6.65 -9.10 -0.30
N ASN A 53 -7.37 -8.81 0.78
CA ASN A 53 -8.30 -9.77 1.39
C ASN A 53 -9.67 -9.60 0.74
N LEU A 54 -10.19 -10.68 0.16
CA LEU A 54 -11.55 -10.73 -0.34
C LEU A 54 -12.44 -11.35 0.72
N ILE A 55 -13.47 -10.63 1.13
CA ILE A 55 -14.46 -11.06 2.11
C ILE A 55 -15.87 -10.95 1.53
N GLN A 56 -16.82 -11.66 2.13
CA GLN A 56 -18.22 -11.50 1.87
C GLN A 56 -18.88 -10.76 3.03
N THR A 57 -19.66 -9.72 2.72
CA THR A 57 -20.45 -8.99 3.70
C THR A 57 -21.69 -9.80 4.13
N LEU A 58 -22.36 -9.35 5.19
CA LEU A 58 -23.61 -9.96 5.63
C LEU A 58 -24.72 -9.88 4.57
N GLU A 59 -24.67 -8.88 3.70
CA GLU A 59 -25.57 -8.69 2.57
C GLU A 59 -25.14 -9.48 1.32
N HIS A 60 -24.20 -10.41 1.47
CA HIS A 60 -23.66 -11.22 0.38
C HIS A 60 -22.95 -10.44 -0.74
N THR A 61 -22.51 -9.23 -0.46
CA THR A 61 -21.73 -8.41 -1.38
C THR A 61 -20.24 -8.66 -1.15
N PRO A 62 -19.44 -8.89 -2.21
CA PRO A 62 -18.00 -9.02 -2.04
C PRO A 62 -17.36 -7.69 -1.65
N ALA A 63 -16.40 -7.73 -0.75
CA ALA A 63 -15.63 -6.57 -0.32
C ALA A 63 -14.14 -6.89 -0.30
N LEU A 64 -13.31 -5.95 -0.74
CA LEU A 64 -11.86 -6.04 -0.70
C LEU A 64 -11.32 -5.16 0.44
N VAL A 65 -10.68 -5.79 1.41
CA VAL A 65 -10.02 -5.10 2.54
C VAL A 65 -8.52 -5.23 2.37
N HIS A 66 -7.82 -4.11 2.30
CA HIS A 66 -6.39 -4.13 2.06
C HIS A 66 -5.65 -2.92 2.62
N GLY A 67 -4.49 -3.19 3.23
CA GLY A 67 -3.51 -2.19 3.64
C GLY A 67 -3.87 -1.38 4.88
N GLY A 68 -5.13 -1.28 5.26
CA GLY A 68 -5.62 -0.55 6.42
C GLY A 68 -5.18 0.91 6.47
N PRO A 69 -5.32 1.71 5.40
CA PRO A 69 -5.00 3.12 5.47
C PRO A 69 -5.95 3.81 6.44
N PHE A 70 -5.37 4.63 7.33
CA PHE A 70 -6.18 5.53 8.17
C PHE A 70 -6.46 6.83 7.43
N ALA A 71 -7.52 7.51 7.81
CA ALA A 71 -7.92 8.78 7.22
C ALA A 71 -6.83 9.87 7.28
N ASN A 72 -5.92 9.79 8.23
CA ASN A 72 -4.76 10.69 8.33
C ASN A 72 -3.57 10.30 7.43
N ILE A 73 -3.69 9.25 6.64
CA ILE A 73 -2.73 8.92 5.58
C ILE A 73 -3.27 9.51 4.28
N ALA A 74 -2.48 10.34 3.62
CA ALA A 74 -2.87 11.26 2.57
C ALA A 74 -3.67 10.69 1.38
N HIS A 75 -3.70 9.38 1.15
CA HIS A 75 -4.45 8.80 0.03
C HIS A 75 -5.81 8.18 0.44
N GLY A 76 -6.10 8.08 1.74
CA GLY A 76 -7.39 7.85 2.41
C GLY A 76 -8.33 6.73 1.98
N CYS A 77 -8.31 6.27 0.75
CA CYS A 77 -9.32 5.34 0.22
C CYS A 77 -8.94 3.87 0.43
N ASN A 78 -8.45 3.20 -0.60
CA ASN A 78 -8.03 1.81 -0.54
C ASN A 78 -6.68 1.65 -1.23
N SER A 79 -6.12 0.45 -1.24
CA SER A 79 -4.89 0.21 -1.99
C SER A 79 -5.14 0.25 -3.50
N VAL A 80 -4.12 0.67 -4.26
CA VAL A 80 -4.13 0.62 -5.73
C VAL A 80 -4.43 -0.80 -6.23
N ARG A 81 -3.84 -1.78 -5.58
CA ARG A 81 -3.99 -3.19 -5.96
C ARG A 81 -5.40 -3.71 -5.74
N ALA A 82 -6.02 -3.42 -4.59
CA ALA A 82 -7.40 -3.81 -4.31
C ALA A 82 -8.39 -3.11 -5.26
N THR A 83 -8.21 -1.82 -5.51
CA THR A 83 -9.05 -1.06 -6.43
C THR A 83 -8.96 -1.60 -7.86
N ARG A 84 -7.76 -1.87 -8.36
CA ARG A 84 -7.56 -2.48 -9.69
C ARG A 84 -8.18 -3.88 -9.80
N MET A 85 -8.12 -4.66 -8.72
CA MET A 85 -8.75 -5.98 -8.67
C MET A 85 -10.28 -5.85 -8.72
N ALA A 86 -10.85 -4.97 -7.90
CA ALA A 86 -12.29 -4.72 -7.87
C ALA A 86 -12.83 -4.31 -9.25
N LEU A 87 -12.16 -3.37 -9.93
CA LEU A 87 -12.52 -2.91 -11.27
C LEU A 87 -12.47 -4.00 -12.35
N LYS A 88 -11.72 -5.07 -12.13
CA LYS A 88 -11.67 -6.23 -13.03
C LYS A 88 -12.72 -7.29 -12.73
N LEU A 89 -13.22 -7.34 -11.51
CA LEU A 89 -14.11 -8.40 -11.03
C LEU A 89 -15.57 -7.98 -10.99
N ALA A 90 -15.86 -6.68 -11.00
CA ALA A 90 -17.22 -6.15 -10.85
C ALA A 90 -17.52 -5.06 -11.88
N ASP A 91 -18.77 -4.98 -12.27
CA ASP A 91 -19.28 -3.93 -13.18
C ASP A 91 -19.34 -2.56 -12.49
N ILE A 92 -19.58 -2.55 -11.19
CA ILE A 92 -19.61 -1.35 -10.36
C ILE A 92 -18.70 -1.56 -9.17
N THR A 93 -17.78 -0.63 -8.93
CA THR A 93 -16.88 -0.63 -7.78
C THR A 93 -17.09 0.64 -6.97
N ILE A 94 -17.36 0.47 -5.68
CA ILE A 94 -17.52 1.57 -4.73
C ILE A 94 -16.35 1.50 -3.75
N THR A 95 -15.69 2.63 -3.51
CA THR A 95 -14.65 2.76 -2.49
C THR A 95 -14.97 3.92 -1.56
N GLU A 96 -14.54 3.81 -0.31
CA GLU A 96 -14.68 4.95 0.58
C GLU A 96 -13.77 6.09 0.14
N ALA A 97 -14.19 7.30 0.46
CA ALA A 97 -13.36 8.48 0.36
C ALA A 97 -13.34 9.12 1.76
N GLY A 98 -12.28 8.88 2.51
CA GLY A 98 -12.13 9.39 3.86
C GLY A 98 -12.02 10.92 3.92
N PHE A 99 -11.35 11.46 4.91
CA PHE A 99 -11.21 12.92 5.16
C PHE A 99 -10.70 13.75 3.96
N GLY A 100 -10.17 13.15 2.95
CA GLY A 100 -9.60 13.82 1.79
C GLY A 100 -10.49 13.83 0.55
N ALA A 101 -11.76 13.47 0.67
CA ALA A 101 -12.65 13.35 -0.51
C ALA A 101 -12.92 14.68 -1.21
N ASP A 102 -12.75 15.78 -0.52
CA ASP A 102 -13.03 17.14 -0.94
C ASP A 102 -11.77 18.04 -1.08
N LEU A 103 -10.59 17.43 -0.99
CA LEU A 103 -9.31 18.12 -1.10
C LEU A 103 -8.63 17.93 -2.46
#